data_3ca694ffb528a8365829e81864dff482
#
_entry.id   3ca694ffb528a8365829e81864dff482
#
_cell.length_a   1.000
_cell.length_b   1.000
_cell.length_c   1.000
_cell.angle_alpha   90.00
_cell.angle_beta   90.00
_cell.angle_gamma   90.00
#
_symmetry.space_group_name_H-M   'P 1'
#
loop_
_entity.id
_entity.type
_entity.pdbx_description
1 polymer ?
#
loop_
_entity_poly.entity_id
_entity_poly.type
_entity_poly.pdbx_seq_one_letter_code
_entity_poly.pdbx_strand_id
1 'polypeptide(L)'
;TVNDTSGNTSTYGTGSSAADLSEQFMKLLVAQMQNQDPTNPMDNNQLTSQLAQFNTAAGVEKLNASVGNVQALMAQLGSMSAASWVGRGVLIEGDPKVAFGDATQPLDGEEKPSDSFSFLLSGDAETVTVTLTDDEGNAYTAQLKDVKSGVKTYTLDDLENFQPEPGPPQDREYTLSFEAKNPEGDNPEISGLIQEQVSGVTMTANGAVLHLLNHDPITMGDVVVIQK
;
A
#
# COMPACT_ATOMS: atom_id res chain seq x y z
N THR A 1 -41.59 -15.61 44.55
CA THR A 1 -42.36 -14.87 43.53
C THR A 1 -41.41 -14.57 42.40
N VAL A 2 -41.50 -15.38 41.39
CA VAL A 2 -40.73 -15.26 40.12
C VAL A 2 -41.51 -14.29 39.26
N ASN A 3 -40.85 -13.24 38.72
CA ASN A 3 -41.41 -12.41 37.67
C ASN A 3 -40.54 -12.54 36.46
N ASP A 4 -41.01 -13.38 35.55
CA ASP A 4 -40.47 -13.64 34.24
C ASP A 4 -40.92 -12.49 33.30
N THR A 5 -39.97 -11.64 32.92
CA THR A 5 -40.26 -10.60 31.90
C THR A 5 -39.55 -11.01 30.62
N SER A 6 -40.24 -11.83 29.85
CA SER A 6 -39.88 -12.17 28.48
C SER A 6 -39.93 -10.91 27.63
N GLY A 7 -38.79 -10.27 27.44
CA GLY A 7 -38.60 -9.15 26.52
C GLY A 7 -38.65 -9.64 25.07
N ASN A 8 -39.79 -9.43 24.42
CA ASN A 8 -39.98 -9.59 23.00
C ASN A 8 -39.12 -8.55 22.26
N THR A 9 -37.91 -8.91 21.85
CA THR A 9 -37.14 -8.14 20.91
C THR A 9 -37.75 -8.32 19.52
N SER A 10 -38.59 -7.36 19.15
CA SER A 10 -39.06 -7.21 17.77
C SER A 10 -37.83 -7.03 16.88
N THR A 11 -37.49 -8.07 16.14
CA THR A 11 -36.58 -8.00 15.02
C THR A 11 -37.21 -7.12 13.96
N TYR A 12 -36.90 -5.83 13.94
CA TYR A 12 -37.25 -4.95 12.85
C TYR A 12 -36.38 -5.30 11.63
N GLY A 13 -37.03 -5.91 10.65
CA GLY A 13 -36.75 -5.72 9.24
C GLY A 13 -35.40 -6.19 8.73
N THR A 14 -35.28 -7.49 8.48
CA THR A 14 -34.53 -7.89 7.27
C THR A 14 -35.30 -7.28 6.10
N GLY A 15 -34.69 -6.24 5.46
CA GLY A 15 -35.25 -5.61 4.28
C GLY A 15 -35.63 -6.69 3.28
N SER A 16 -36.88 -6.67 2.83
CA SER A 16 -37.37 -7.57 1.80
C SER A 16 -36.41 -7.51 0.63
N SER A 17 -35.84 -8.64 0.25
CA SER A 17 -34.93 -8.68 -0.90
C SER A 17 -35.68 -8.21 -2.14
N ALA A 18 -34.97 -7.66 -3.13
CA ALA A 18 -35.62 -7.29 -4.40
C ALA A 18 -36.35 -8.46 -5.05
N ALA A 19 -35.94 -9.69 -4.74
CA ALA A 19 -36.63 -10.91 -5.14
C ALA A 19 -38.00 -11.07 -4.45
N ASP A 20 -38.04 -10.81 -3.13
CA ASP A 20 -39.30 -10.89 -2.35
C ASP A 20 -40.32 -9.83 -2.81
N LEU A 21 -39.82 -8.60 -3.06
CA LEU A 21 -40.65 -7.52 -3.61
C LEU A 21 -41.18 -7.84 -5.01
N SER A 22 -40.34 -8.45 -5.86
CA SER A 22 -40.74 -8.89 -7.20
C SER A 22 -41.79 -9.98 -7.14
N GLU A 23 -41.65 -10.95 -6.21
CA GLU A 23 -42.64 -12.01 -6.02
C GLU A 23 -43.99 -11.48 -5.49
N GLN A 24 -43.96 -10.57 -4.51
CA GLN A 24 -45.13 -9.89 -4.00
C GLN A 24 -45.86 -9.09 -5.09
N PHE A 25 -45.08 -8.38 -5.92
CA PHE A 25 -45.62 -7.63 -7.06
C PHE A 25 -46.30 -8.54 -8.06
N MET A 26 -45.67 -9.65 -8.43
CA MET A 26 -46.26 -10.64 -9.33
C MET A 26 -47.58 -11.22 -8.79
N LYS A 27 -47.65 -11.51 -7.50
CA LYS A 27 -48.86 -11.95 -6.81
C LYS A 27 -49.96 -10.90 -6.87
N LEU A 28 -49.62 -9.62 -6.64
CA LEU A 28 -50.57 -8.51 -6.75
C LEU A 28 -51.04 -8.29 -8.19
N LEU A 29 -50.18 -8.42 -9.18
CA LEU A 29 -50.49 -8.26 -10.59
C LEU A 29 -51.44 -9.37 -11.07
N VAL A 30 -51.22 -10.62 -10.67
CA VAL A 30 -52.10 -11.74 -10.98
C VAL A 30 -53.46 -11.58 -10.28
N ALA A 31 -53.49 -11.14 -9.03
CA ALA A 31 -54.73 -10.87 -8.29
C ALA A 31 -55.53 -9.72 -8.95
N GLN A 32 -54.89 -8.69 -9.45
CA GLN A 32 -55.53 -7.59 -10.17
C GLN A 32 -56.06 -8.05 -11.53
N MET A 33 -55.34 -8.87 -12.29
CA MET A 33 -55.81 -9.43 -13.55
C MET A 33 -57.07 -10.31 -13.39
N GLN A 34 -57.18 -11.00 -12.26
CA GLN A 34 -58.34 -11.85 -11.98
C GLN A 34 -59.59 -11.05 -11.54
N ASN A 35 -59.41 -9.80 -11.07
CA ASN A 35 -60.50 -9.01 -10.48
C ASN A 35 -60.73 -7.66 -11.18
N GLN A 36 -60.10 -7.38 -12.34
CA GLN A 36 -60.23 -6.11 -13.07
C GLN A 36 -61.49 -6.04 -13.94
N ASP A 37 -62.23 -4.96 -13.77
CA ASP A 37 -63.29 -4.51 -14.68
C ASP A 37 -62.63 -3.89 -15.93
N PRO A 38 -62.99 -4.31 -17.16
CA PRO A 38 -62.33 -3.88 -18.40
C PRO A 38 -62.45 -2.40 -18.74
N THR A 39 -63.16 -1.59 -17.93
CA THR A 39 -63.48 -0.20 -18.25
C THR A 39 -62.52 0.82 -17.64
N ASN A 40 -61.54 0.42 -16.77
CA ASN A 40 -60.60 1.38 -16.16
C ASN A 40 -59.22 0.74 -15.87
N PRO A 41 -58.36 0.56 -16.89
CA PRO A 41 -57.02 0.00 -16.66
C PRO A 41 -56.18 0.96 -15.87
N MET A 42 -55.81 0.58 -14.63
CA MET A 42 -54.79 1.32 -13.85
C MET A 42 -53.43 1.26 -14.55
N ASP A 43 -52.71 2.35 -14.42
CA ASP A 43 -51.44 2.62 -15.12
C ASP A 43 -50.33 1.70 -14.60
N ASN A 44 -50.27 0.45 -15.05
CA ASN A 44 -49.28 -0.54 -14.68
C ASN A 44 -47.85 -0.17 -15.14
N ASN A 45 -47.72 0.83 -16.03
CA ASN A 45 -46.45 1.25 -16.56
C ASN A 45 -45.55 1.91 -15.49
N GLN A 46 -46.15 2.66 -14.57
CA GLN A 46 -45.42 3.34 -13.51
C GLN A 46 -44.89 2.34 -12.48
N LEU A 47 -45.69 1.34 -12.12
CA LEU A 47 -45.30 0.26 -11.21
C LEU A 47 -44.22 -0.64 -11.83
N THR A 48 -44.32 -0.96 -13.11
CA THR A 48 -43.31 -1.73 -13.83
C THR A 48 -41.99 -0.99 -13.92
N SER A 49 -42.03 0.34 -14.13
CA SER A 49 -40.81 1.19 -14.13
C SER A 49 -40.12 1.23 -12.74
N GLN A 50 -40.91 1.34 -11.66
CA GLN A 50 -40.39 1.27 -10.31
C GLN A 50 -39.73 -0.09 -10.02
N LEU A 51 -40.38 -1.19 -10.42
CA LEU A 51 -39.82 -2.53 -10.25
C LEU A 51 -38.52 -2.71 -11.04
N ALA A 52 -38.44 -2.18 -12.26
CA ALA A 52 -37.21 -2.20 -13.05
C ALA A 52 -36.09 -1.42 -12.35
N GLN A 53 -36.39 -0.27 -11.72
CA GLN A 53 -35.42 0.50 -10.94
C GLN A 53 -34.97 -0.27 -9.70
N PHE A 54 -35.88 -0.95 -8.98
CA PHE A 54 -35.51 -1.78 -7.82
C PHE A 54 -34.64 -2.97 -8.24
N ASN A 55 -34.97 -3.63 -9.33
CA ASN A 55 -34.14 -4.74 -9.85
C ASN A 55 -32.74 -4.26 -10.26
N THR A 56 -32.66 -3.07 -10.84
CA THR A 56 -31.36 -2.45 -11.16
C THR A 56 -30.57 -2.14 -9.90
N ALA A 57 -31.20 -1.54 -8.89
CA ALA A 57 -30.55 -1.24 -7.61
C ALA A 57 -30.06 -2.52 -6.91
N ALA A 58 -30.90 -3.56 -6.85
CA ALA A 58 -30.51 -4.85 -6.30
C ALA A 58 -29.38 -5.53 -7.11
N GLY A 59 -29.38 -5.36 -8.42
CA GLY A 59 -28.29 -5.83 -9.28
C GLY A 59 -26.97 -5.11 -8.96
N VAL A 60 -27.01 -3.80 -8.73
CA VAL A 60 -25.84 -3.00 -8.33
C VAL A 60 -25.35 -3.40 -6.93
N GLU A 61 -26.26 -3.62 -5.97
CA GLU A 61 -25.85 -4.11 -4.63
C GLU A 61 -25.17 -5.47 -4.71
N LYS A 62 -25.71 -6.40 -5.52
CA LYS A 62 -25.10 -7.71 -5.74
C LYS A 62 -23.74 -7.61 -6.42
N LEU A 63 -23.57 -6.69 -7.36
CA LEU A 63 -22.28 -6.40 -7.99
C LEU A 63 -21.27 -5.84 -6.96
N ASN A 64 -21.69 -4.89 -6.14
CA ASN A 64 -20.83 -4.34 -5.08
C ASN A 64 -20.39 -5.42 -4.09
N ALA A 65 -21.29 -6.30 -3.68
CA ALA A 65 -20.96 -7.44 -2.83
C ALA A 65 -19.97 -8.40 -3.52
N SER A 66 -20.16 -8.65 -4.81
CA SER A 66 -19.26 -9.50 -5.60
C SER A 66 -17.88 -8.89 -5.75
N VAL A 67 -17.78 -7.57 -5.96
CA VAL A 67 -16.50 -6.83 -5.97
C VAL A 67 -15.81 -6.94 -4.61
N GLY A 68 -16.56 -6.79 -3.50
CA GLY A 68 -16.02 -6.98 -2.15
C GLY A 68 -15.44 -8.39 -1.93
N ASN A 69 -16.12 -9.43 -2.45
CA ASN A 69 -15.61 -10.80 -2.38
C ASN A 69 -14.32 -10.99 -3.19
N VAL A 70 -14.22 -10.36 -4.36
CA VAL A 70 -12.98 -10.38 -5.17
C VAL A 70 -11.84 -9.69 -4.44
N GLN A 71 -12.10 -8.55 -3.79
CA GLN A 71 -11.10 -7.85 -2.98
C GLN A 71 -10.61 -8.73 -1.81
N ALA A 72 -11.52 -9.41 -1.10
CA ALA A 72 -11.16 -10.34 -0.03
C ALA A 72 -10.30 -11.51 -0.54
N LEU A 73 -10.65 -12.07 -1.71
CA LEU A 73 -9.87 -13.13 -2.34
C LEU A 73 -8.46 -12.65 -2.74
N MET A 74 -8.35 -11.44 -3.30
CA MET A 74 -7.05 -10.83 -3.64
C MET A 74 -6.20 -10.60 -2.40
N ALA A 75 -6.79 -10.13 -1.30
CA ALA A 75 -6.10 -9.98 -0.01
C ALA A 75 -5.60 -11.33 0.52
N GLN A 76 -6.40 -12.40 0.38
CA GLN A 76 -6.02 -13.74 0.79
C GLN A 76 -4.86 -14.30 -0.06
N LEU A 77 -4.88 -14.11 -1.37
CA LEU A 77 -3.78 -14.52 -2.25
C LEU A 77 -2.49 -13.76 -1.93
N GLY A 78 -2.58 -12.46 -1.69
CA GLY A 78 -1.46 -11.64 -1.23
C GLY A 78 -0.88 -12.16 0.09
N SER A 79 -1.74 -12.49 1.04
CA SER A 79 -1.34 -13.04 2.34
C SER A 79 -0.59 -14.36 2.24
N MET A 80 -1.02 -15.27 1.38
CA MET A 80 -0.31 -16.54 1.14
C MET A 80 1.08 -16.31 0.57
N SER A 81 1.25 -15.32 -0.32
CA SER A 81 2.56 -14.94 -0.85
C SER A 81 3.46 -14.35 0.24
N ALA A 82 2.91 -13.51 1.11
CA ALA A 82 3.66 -12.83 2.16
C ALA A 82 4.33 -13.79 3.16
N ALA A 83 3.73 -14.93 3.44
CA ALA A 83 4.31 -15.95 4.33
C ALA A 83 5.68 -16.46 3.83
N SER A 84 5.91 -16.44 2.52
CA SER A 84 7.18 -16.82 1.92
C SER A 84 8.29 -15.78 2.07
N TRP A 85 7.96 -14.60 2.57
CA TRP A 85 8.90 -13.49 2.76
C TRP A 85 9.58 -13.49 4.12
N VAL A 86 9.07 -14.30 5.07
CA VAL A 86 9.71 -14.44 6.38
C VAL A 86 11.14 -14.92 6.23
N GLY A 87 12.06 -14.19 6.85
CA GLY A 87 13.50 -14.42 6.74
C GLY A 87 14.17 -13.77 5.54
N ARG A 88 13.41 -13.16 4.62
CA ARG A 88 13.96 -12.42 3.48
C ARG A 88 14.24 -10.95 3.84
N GLY A 89 15.21 -10.38 3.13
CA GLY A 89 15.44 -8.93 3.14
C GLY A 89 14.41 -8.21 2.25
N VAL A 90 14.01 -7.04 2.68
CA VAL A 90 13.16 -6.13 1.89
C VAL A 90 13.76 -4.75 1.88
N LEU A 91 13.59 -4.01 0.78
CA LEU A 91 13.86 -2.58 0.72
C LEU A 91 12.54 -1.84 0.87
N ILE A 92 12.51 -0.92 1.81
CA ILE A 92 11.39 -0.04 2.09
C ILE A 92 11.86 1.41 2.05
N GLU A 93 10.94 2.36 1.90
CA GLU A 93 11.30 3.77 1.96
C GLU A 93 11.78 4.16 3.35
N GLY A 94 12.85 4.94 3.40
CA GLY A 94 13.46 5.44 4.63
C GLY A 94 14.81 6.09 4.37
N ASP A 95 15.35 6.73 5.39
CA ASP A 95 16.65 7.41 5.30
C ASP A 95 17.77 6.41 5.61
N PRO A 96 18.62 6.05 4.62
CA PRO A 96 19.70 5.12 4.84
C PRO A 96 20.73 5.67 5.82
N LYS A 97 21.24 4.81 6.68
CA LYS A 97 22.40 5.08 7.52
C LYS A 97 23.59 4.31 7.00
N VAL A 98 24.70 4.97 6.80
CA VAL A 98 25.88 4.43 6.14
C VAL A 98 27.15 4.94 6.76
N ALA A 99 28.20 4.12 6.72
CA ALA A 99 29.54 4.47 7.13
C ALA A 99 30.53 4.20 6.01
N PHE A 100 31.60 4.98 5.97
CA PHE A 100 32.75 4.68 5.11
C PHE A 100 33.45 3.41 5.60
N GLY A 101 34.08 2.71 4.67
CA GLY A 101 34.94 1.59 5.00
C GLY A 101 36.04 2.07 5.93
N ASP A 102 36.20 1.40 7.08
CA ASP A 102 37.16 1.82 8.08
C ASP A 102 38.58 1.42 7.68
N ALA A 103 39.33 2.36 7.16
CA ALA A 103 40.74 2.19 6.94
C ALA A 103 41.53 2.04 8.26
N THR A 104 40.90 2.29 9.43
CA THR A 104 41.57 2.30 10.73
C THR A 104 41.45 0.98 11.49
N GLN A 105 40.59 0.06 11.08
CA GLN A 105 40.35 -1.24 11.73
C GLN A 105 40.31 -2.41 10.72
N PRO A 106 41.44 -2.76 10.08
CA PRO A 106 41.45 -3.99 9.30
C PRO A 106 41.36 -5.19 10.25
N LEU A 107 40.22 -5.82 10.35
CA LEU A 107 40.10 -7.16 10.90
C LEU A 107 40.74 -8.11 9.88
N ASP A 108 41.84 -8.75 10.27
CA ASP A 108 42.58 -9.72 9.45
C ASP A 108 43.26 -9.20 8.17
N GLY A 109 43.51 -7.90 8.03
CA GLY A 109 44.30 -7.32 6.93
C GLY A 109 43.52 -7.08 5.64
N GLU A 110 42.20 -7.14 5.66
CA GLU A 110 41.32 -6.71 4.57
C GLU A 110 40.67 -5.38 4.94
N GLU A 111 40.67 -4.44 3.99
CA GLU A 111 39.93 -3.17 4.14
C GLU A 111 38.43 -3.48 4.13
N LYS A 112 37.71 -2.99 5.15
CA LYS A 112 36.25 -3.06 5.14
C LYS A 112 35.72 -2.13 4.04
N PRO A 113 34.92 -2.62 3.07
CA PRO A 113 34.36 -1.76 2.05
C PRO A 113 33.37 -0.77 2.68
N SER A 114 33.24 0.39 2.05
CA SER A 114 32.22 1.37 2.41
C SER A 114 30.82 0.79 2.21
N ASP A 115 29.87 1.24 3.04
CA ASP A 115 28.50 0.79 2.95
C ASP A 115 27.87 1.22 1.63
N SER A 116 26.96 0.40 1.14
CA SER A 116 26.10 0.73 -0.01
C SER A 116 24.82 1.38 0.46
N PHE A 117 24.28 2.24 -0.38
CA PHE A 117 22.97 2.83 -0.20
C PHE A 117 22.13 2.70 -1.47
N SER A 118 20.82 2.71 -1.30
CA SER A 118 19.87 2.61 -2.39
C SER A 118 18.81 3.71 -2.30
N PHE A 119 18.29 4.09 -3.46
CA PHE A 119 17.15 4.97 -3.58
C PHE A 119 16.27 4.58 -4.77
N LEU A 120 15.00 4.96 -4.70
CA LEU A 120 14.05 4.84 -5.78
C LEU A 120 13.87 6.21 -6.46
N LEU A 121 14.00 6.24 -7.78
CA LEU A 121 13.84 7.43 -8.61
C LEU A 121 12.68 7.23 -9.58
N SER A 122 11.68 8.10 -9.54
CA SER A 122 10.44 7.96 -10.33
C SER A 122 10.61 8.26 -11.82
N GLY A 123 11.62 9.04 -12.19
CA GLY A 123 11.96 9.42 -13.56
C GLY A 123 13.45 9.65 -13.69
N ASP A 124 13.96 9.83 -14.92
CA ASP A 124 15.37 10.15 -15.15
C ASP A 124 15.73 11.52 -14.54
N ALA A 125 16.90 11.63 -13.91
CA ALA A 125 17.42 12.86 -13.36
C ALA A 125 18.80 13.18 -13.92
N GLU A 126 19.01 14.43 -14.34
CA GLU A 126 20.34 14.90 -14.74
C GLU A 126 21.29 14.97 -13.56
N THR A 127 20.76 15.38 -12.40
CA THR A 127 21.56 15.46 -11.18
C THR A 127 20.77 14.90 -10.00
N VAL A 128 21.39 13.99 -9.25
CA VAL A 128 20.94 13.57 -7.92
C VAL A 128 21.96 14.06 -6.89
N THR A 129 21.53 14.92 -5.99
CA THR A 129 22.34 15.39 -4.86
C THR A 129 22.12 14.43 -3.69
N VAL A 130 23.21 13.85 -3.21
CA VAL A 130 23.26 13.01 -2.01
C VAL A 130 23.80 13.85 -0.87
N THR A 131 23.05 13.99 0.21
CA THR A 131 23.46 14.73 1.41
C THR A 131 23.73 13.74 2.54
N LEU A 132 24.94 13.77 3.07
CA LEU A 132 25.39 13.00 4.23
C LEU A 132 25.31 13.91 5.46
N THR A 133 24.52 13.54 6.45
CA THR A 133 24.39 14.30 7.70
C THR A 133 24.85 13.45 8.88
N ASP A 134 25.79 13.95 9.66
CA ASP A 134 26.26 13.28 10.87
C ASP A 134 25.34 13.56 12.08
N ASP A 135 25.61 12.92 13.20
CA ASP A 135 24.86 13.07 14.47
C ASP A 135 25.00 14.47 15.11
N GLU A 136 25.99 15.24 14.71
CA GLU A 136 26.20 16.64 15.13
C GLU A 136 25.43 17.64 14.23
N GLY A 137 24.84 17.16 13.12
CA GLY A 137 24.11 17.97 12.15
C GLY A 137 24.98 18.60 11.06
N ASN A 138 26.26 18.20 10.95
CA ASN A 138 27.08 18.62 9.82
C ASN A 138 26.66 17.89 8.57
N ALA A 139 26.49 18.64 7.48
CA ALA A 139 26.02 18.12 6.21
C ALA A 139 27.07 18.24 5.11
N TYR A 140 27.24 17.16 4.35
CA TYR A 140 28.15 17.09 3.21
C TYR A 140 27.38 16.62 1.99
N THR A 141 27.56 17.28 0.86
CA THR A 141 26.84 16.95 -0.37
C THR A 141 27.79 16.46 -1.45
N ALA A 142 27.32 15.46 -2.20
CA ALA A 142 27.94 15.01 -3.45
C ALA A 142 26.89 14.87 -4.54
N GLN A 143 27.29 14.84 -5.80
CA GLN A 143 26.36 14.78 -6.92
C GLN A 143 26.63 13.56 -7.82
N LEU A 144 25.55 12.84 -8.12
CA LEU A 144 25.51 11.83 -9.18
C LEU A 144 24.90 12.46 -10.44
N LYS A 145 25.44 12.12 -11.60
CA LYS A 145 25.01 12.66 -12.90
C LYS A 145 24.33 11.59 -13.74
N ASP A 146 23.38 12.03 -14.57
CA ASP A 146 22.69 11.21 -15.58
C ASP A 146 22.09 9.92 -15.00
N VAL A 147 21.40 10.02 -13.86
CA VAL A 147 20.84 8.88 -13.16
C VAL A 147 19.52 8.46 -13.79
N LYS A 148 19.41 7.21 -14.18
CA LYS A 148 18.20 6.64 -14.77
C LYS A 148 17.17 6.26 -13.70
N SER A 149 15.89 6.31 -14.06
CA SER A 149 14.77 5.93 -13.20
C SER A 149 14.89 4.49 -12.65
N GLY A 150 14.16 4.21 -11.58
CA GLY A 150 14.09 2.92 -10.89
C GLY A 150 14.94 2.87 -9.63
N VAL A 151 15.09 1.67 -9.09
CA VAL A 151 15.94 1.43 -7.90
C VAL A 151 17.40 1.48 -8.30
N LYS A 152 18.16 2.32 -7.61
CA LYS A 152 19.61 2.50 -7.81
C LYS A 152 20.34 2.17 -6.52
N THR A 153 21.50 1.54 -6.68
CA THR A 153 22.40 1.21 -5.58
C THR A 153 23.79 1.70 -5.90
N TYR A 154 24.39 2.42 -4.97
CA TYR A 154 25.74 2.95 -5.02
C TYR A 154 26.44 2.64 -3.71
N THR A 155 27.76 2.75 -3.70
CA THR A 155 28.57 2.77 -2.48
C THR A 155 28.96 4.20 -2.14
N LEU A 156 29.37 4.46 -0.91
CA LEU A 156 29.90 5.78 -0.56
C LEU A 156 31.16 6.13 -1.36
N ASP A 157 31.89 5.12 -1.83
CA ASP A 157 33.11 5.30 -2.64
C ASP A 157 32.81 5.77 -4.08
N ASP A 158 31.56 5.65 -4.53
CA ASP A 158 31.09 6.18 -5.82
C ASP A 158 30.82 7.70 -5.78
N LEU A 159 30.84 8.29 -4.58
CA LEU A 159 30.59 9.71 -4.38
C LEU A 159 31.91 10.48 -4.35
N GLU A 160 31.98 11.50 -5.20
CA GLU A 160 33.17 12.34 -5.34
C GLU A 160 32.82 13.83 -5.13
N ASN A 161 33.86 14.66 -4.94
CA ASN A 161 33.73 16.10 -4.87
C ASN A 161 32.76 16.62 -3.81
N PHE A 162 32.89 16.08 -2.61
CA PHE A 162 32.08 16.50 -1.47
C PHE A 162 32.23 17.99 -1.16
N GLN A 163 31.11 18.62 -0.81
CA GLN A 163 31.07 19.99 -0.32
C GLN A 163 30.42 20.03 1.09
N PRO A 164 30.97 20.80 2.04
CA PRO A 164 32.19 21.61 1.95
C PRO A 164 33.46 20.75 1.95
N GLU A 165 34.53 21.27 1.41
CA GLU A 165 35.85 20.64 1.54
C GLU A 165 36.35 20.75 3.00
N PRO A 166 37.10 19.75 3.49
CA PRO A 166 37.73 18.61 2.80
C PRO A 166 36.82 17.39 2.62
N GLY A 167 35.52 17.50 2.82
CA GLY A 167 34.57 16.41 2.75
C GLY A 167 34.26 15.74 4.09
N PRO A 168 33.44 14.68 4.10
CA PRO A 168 33.00 14.04 5.33
C PRO A 168 34.15 13.26 6.01
N PRO A 169 34.32 13.39 7.33
CA PRO A 169 35.15 12.47 8.11
C PRO A 169 34.72 11.01 7.90
N GLN A 170 35.67 10.09 7.78
CA GLN A 170 35.42 8.68 7.50
C GLN A 170 35.27 7.80 8.75
N ASP A 171 35.25 8.41 9.92
CA ASP A 171 35.25 7.74 11.23
C ASP A 171 33.87 7.65 11.89
N ARG A 172 32.81 7.96 11.16
CA ARG A 172 31.45 8.05 11.69
C ARG A 172 30.39 7.60 10.71
N GLU A 173 29.16 7.43 11.23
CA GLU A 173 27.97 7.08 10.45
C GLU A 173 27.24 8.36 9.98
N TYR A 174 26.62 8.28 8.81
CA TYR A 174 25.86 9.35 8.20
C TYR A 174 24.44 8.89 7.86
N THR A 175 23.48 9.77 8.08
CA THR A 175 22.13 9.62 7.52
C THR A 175 22.10 10.28 6.16
N LEU A 176 21.59 9.57 5.15
CA LEU A 176 21.50 10.06 3.78
C LEU A 176 20.13 10.66 3.49
N SER A 177 20.13 11.77 2.77
CA SER A 177 18.96 12.31 2.09
C SER A 177 19.26 12.63 0.63
N PHE A 178 18.22 12.67 -0.21
CA PHE A 178 18.37 12.73 -1.65
C PHE A 178 17.50 13.83 -2.25
N GLU A 179 18.02 14.50 -3.27
CA GLU A 179 17.27 15.47 -4.09
C GLU A 179 17.59 15.24 -5.57
N ALA A 180 16.57 15.09 -6.40
CA ALA A 180 16.72 14.93 -7.85
C ALA A 180 16.33 16.21 -8.58
N LYS A 181 17.12 16.60 -9.58
CA LYS A 181 16.90 17.83 -10.37
C LYS A 181 17.12 17.60 -11.87
N ASN A 182 16.27 18.24 -12.63
CA ASN A 182 16.37 18.40 -14.07
C ASN A 182 16.42 19.88 -14.46
N PRO A 183 17.15 20.28 -15.53
CA PRO A 183 17.29 21.68 -15.94
C PRO A 183 15.97 22.34 -16.32
N GLU A 184 15.02 21.55 -16.85
CA GLU A 184 13.72 22.02 -17.33
C GLU A 184 12.67 22.14 -16.22
N GLY A 185 13.03 21.81 -14.96
CA GLY A 185 12.18 21.99 -13.79
C GLY A 185 11.19 20.85 -13.52
N ASP A 186 11.14 19.81 -14.34
CA ASP A 186 10.38 18.59 -14.07
C ASP A 186 11.25 17.62 -13.24
N ASN A 187 11.28 17.86 -11.92
CA ASN A 187 12.10 17.08 -11.01
C ASN A 187 11.38 15.78 -10.63
N PRO A 188 12.01 14.62 -10.85
CA PRO A 188 11.42 13.34 -10.43
C PRO A 188 11.43 13.20 -8.91
N GLU A 189 10.45 12.45 -8.40
CA GLU A 189 10.43 12.05 -6.99
C GLU A 189 11.57 11.07 -6.72
N ILE A 190 12.21 11.22 -5.56
CA ILE A 190 13.29 10.36 -5.09
C ILE A 190 13.07 10.02 -3.62
N SER A 191 13.17 8.74 -3.28
CA SER A 191 13.06 8.24 -1.92
C SER A 191 14.26 7.36 -1.59
N GLY A 192 14.90 7.60 -0.46
CA GLY A 192 15.89 6.68 0.10
C GLY A 192 15.27 5.33 0.42
N LEU A 193 16.05 4.27 0.33
CA LEU A 193 15.62 2.91 0.66
C LEU A 193 16.49 2.34 1.76
N ILE A 194 15.86 1.75 2.76
CA ILE A 194 16.52 1.01 3.83
C ILE A 194 16.26 -0.48 3.67
N GLN A 195 17.24 -1.29 4.05
CA GLN A 195 17.11 -2.74 4.06
C GLN A 195 16.65 -3.21 5.43
N GLU A 196 15.53 -3.94 5.45
CA GLU A 196 14.99 -4.57 6.64
C GLU A 196 14.77 -6.06 6.41
N GLN A 197 14.71 -6.84 7.48
CA GLN A 197 14.41 -8.26 7.40
C GLN A 197 13.00 -8.54 7.93
N VAL A 198 12.23 -9.31 7.16
CA VAL A 198 10.90 -9.77 7.58
C VAL A 198 11.05 -10.84 8.65
N SER A 199 10.63 -10.53 9.87
CA SER A 199 10.65 -11.45 11.02
C SER A 199 9.38 -12.28 11.17
N GLY A 200 8.27 -11.80 10.62
CA GLY A 200 6.97 -12.47 10.69
C GLY A 200 5.92 -11.78 9.82
N VAL A 201 4.80 -12.45 9.67
CA VAL A 201 3.64 -11.94 8.93
C VAL A 201 2.37 -12.17 9.73
N THR A 202 1.55 -11.12 9.88
CA THR A 202 0.20 -11.22 10.44
C THR A 202 -0.82 -11.09 9.33
N MET A 203 -1.73 -12.05 9.23
CA MET A 203 -2.84 -12.01 8.28
C MET A 203 -4.00 -11.23 8.88
N THR A 204 -4.44 -10.19 8.20
CA THR A 204 -5.58 -9.36 8.61
C THR A 204 -6.67 -9.38 7.53
N ALA A 205 -7.86 -8.91 7.87
CA ALA A 205 -8.95 -8.75 6.90
C ALA A 205 -8.61 -7.77 5.75
N ASN A 206 -7.66 -6.87 5.99
CA ASN A 206 -7.21 -5.87 5.02
C ASN A 206 -5.93 -6.26 4.26
N GLY A 207 -5.44 -7.48 4.47
CA GLY A 207 -4.21 -8.00 3.86
C GLY A 207 -3.16 -8.39 4.89
N ALA A 208 -1.97 -8.73 4.38
CA ALA A 208 -0.84 -9.12 5.21
C ALA A 208 -0.12 -7.89 5.77
N VAL A 209 0.25 -7.97 7.06
CA VAL A 209 1.12 -7.02 7.75
C VAL A 209 2.45 -7.72 7.99
N LEU A 210 3.53 -7.11 7.53
CA LEU A 210 4.89 -7.61 7.66
C LEU A 210 5.51 -7.03 8.93
N HIS A 211 6.02 -7.91 9.79
CA HIS A 211 6.82 -7.51 10.94
C HIS A 211 8.29 -7.49 10.56
N LEU A 212 8.96 -6.40 10.84
CA LEU A 212 10.37 -6.19 10.55
C LEU A 212 11.19 -6.28 11.84
N LEU A 213 12.49 -6.55 11.73
CA LEU A 213 13.34 -6.71 12.91
C LEU A 213 13.59 -5.39 13.64
N ASN A 214 13.82 -4.29 12.91
CA ASN A 214 14.23 -3.00 13.46
C ASN A 214 13.35 -1.83 13.02
N HIS A 215 12.16 -2.14 12.51
CA HIS A 215 11.22 -1.13 12.02
C HIS A 215 9.80 -1.49 12.45
N ASP A 216 8.92 -0.49 12.50
CA ASP A 216 7.49 -0.73 12.74
C ASP A 216 6.89 -1.62 11.66
N PRO A 217 5.82 -2.39 11.99
CA PRO A 217 5.15 -3.22 11.02
C PRO A 217 4.63 -2.42 9.81
N ILE A 218 4.78 -3.00 8.63
CA ILE A 218 4.39 -2.39 7.35
C ILE A 218 3.40 -3.27 6.59
N THR A 219 2.80 -2.72 5.54
CA THR A 219 2.00 -3.50 4.59
C THR A 219 2.86 -3.99 3.42
N MET A 220 2.34 -4.93 2.64
CA MET A 220 3.05 -5.39 1.43
C MET A 220 3.24 -4.27 0.39
N GLY A 221 2.36 -3.27 0.39
CA GLY A 221 2.43 -2.13 -0.52
C GLY A 221 3.61 -1.19 -0.26
N ASP A 222 4.17 -1.22 0.95
CA ASP A 222 5.31 -0.40 1.36
C ASP A 222 6.67 -1.01 0.95
N VAL A 223 6.65 -2.26 0.47
CA VAL A 223 7.87 -2.96 0.03
C VAL A 223 8.18 -2.59 -1.42
N VAL A 224 9.36 -2.04 -1.64
CA VAL A 224 9.85 -1.65 -2.97
C VAL A 224 10.55 -2.83 -3.66
N VAL A 225 11.39 -3.57 -2.93
CA VAL A 225 12.14 -4.73 -3.45
C VAL A 225 12.17 -5.84 -2.41
N ILE A 226 12.05 -7.09 -2.88
CA ILE A 226 12.31 -8.29 -2.07
C ILE A 226 13.68 -8.83 -2.47
N GLN A 227 14.53 -9.03 -1.48
CA GLN A 227 15.85 -9.62 -1.67
C GLN A 227 15.85 -11.10 -1.28
N LYS A 228 16.80 -11.85 -1.84
CA LYS A 228 16.97 -13.28 -1.53
C LYS A 228 17.69 -13.47 -0.20
#